data_ca86240eb26bdb86d6f513ec88237b43
#
_entry.id   ca86240eb26bdb86d6f513ec88237b43
#
_cell.length_a   1.000
_cell.length_b   1.000
_cell.length_c   1.000
_cell.angle_alpha   90.00
_cell.angle_beta   90.00
_cell.angle_gamma   90.00
#
_symmetry.space_group_name_H-M   'P 1'
#
loop_
_entity.id
_entity.type
_entity.pdbx_description
1 polymer ?
#
loop_
_entity_poly.entity_id
_entity_poly.type
_entity_poly.pdbx_seq_one_letter_code
_entity_poly.pdbx_strand_id
1 'polypeptide(L)'
;IAALADRSVLTLSGGERQLAMVARALAQEPRVLLLDEPTAFLDLRHRLEVLTVVRALAAAGTSALVVSHDLGVAARFCDRLVLLGDGRVLASGPPRDVLTPDLLRAAFGIEVELGFATDGVPVVVPRALAP
;
A
#
# COMPACT_ATOMS: atom_id res chain seq x y z
N ILE A 1 14.02 -13.60 -2.67
CA ILE A 1 14.35 -13.10 -4.03
C ILE A 1 15.72 -13.61 -4.50
N ALA A 2 16.65 -14.00 -3.60
CA ALA A 2 17.97 -14.54 -3.98
C ALA A 2 17.89 -15.70 -4.99
N ALA A 3 16.88 -16.57 -4.88
CA ALA A 3 16.64 -17.66 -5.81
C ALA A 3 16.32 -17.22 -7.26
N LEU A 4 16.08 -15.94 -7.50
CA LEU A 4 15.81 -15.37 -8.82
C LEU A 4 17.03 -14.72 -9.46
N ALA A 5 18.17 -14.63 -8.75
CA ALA A 5 19.32 -13.81 -9.16
C ALA A 5 19.88 -14.19 -10.54
N ASP A 6 19.90 -15.47 -10.89
CA ASP A 6 20.45 -15.98 -12.14
C ASP A 6 19.39 -16.16 -13.26
N ARG A 7 18.13 -15.78 -12.98
CA ARG A 7 17.03 -15.89 -13.95
C ARG A 7 16.89 -14.65 -14.80
N SER A 8 16.61 -14.82 -16.08
CA SER A 8 16.25 -13.70 -16.95
C SER A 8 14.94 -13.08 -16.49
N VAL A 9 14.88 -11.74 -16.40
CA VAL A 9 13.66 -10.99 -16.04
C VAL A 9 12.48 -11.30 -16.97
N LEU A 10 12.76 -11.70 -18.20
CA LEU A 10 11.75 -12.08 -19.19
C LEU A 10 11.04 -13.40 -18.87
N THR A 11 11.68 -14.25 -18.04
CA THR A 11 11.13 -15.56 -17.63
C THR A 11 10.43 -15.51 -16.26
N LEU A 12 10.44 -14.36 -15.60
CA LEU A 12 9.81 -14.17 -14.30
C LEU A 12 8.29 -14.03 -14.45
N SER A 13 7.55 -14.62 -13.51
CA SER A 13 6.12 -14.33 -13.34
C SER A 13 5.89 -12.85 -13.01
N GLY A 14 4.63 -12.39 -13.07
CA GLY A 14 4.28 -11.01 -12.70
C GLY A 14 4.70 -10.65 -11.28
N GLY A 15 4.45 -11.54 -10.31
CA GLY A 15 4.86 -11.35 -8.92
C GLY A 15 6.38 -11.38 -8.72
N GLU A 16 7.10 -12.34 -9.33
CA GLU A 16 8.56 -12.40 -9.26
C GLU A 16 9.21 -11.14 -9.87
N ARG A 17 8.63 -10.62 -10.96
CA ARG A 17 9.08 -9.38 -11.60
C ARG A 17 8.86 -8.18 -10.66
N GLN A 18 7.72 -8.11 -9.99
CA GLN A 18 7.42 -7.06 -9.01
C GLN A 18 8.42 -7.08 -7.86
N LEU A 19 8.73 -8.26 -7.31
CA LEU A 19 9.75 -8.42 -6.27
C LEU A 19 11.14 -7.95 -6.75
N ALA A 20 11.52 -8.27 -7.99
CA ALA A 20 12.79 -7.82 -8.56
C ALA A 20 12.85 -6.29 -8.72
N MET A 21 11.72 -5.64 -9.11
CA MET A 21 11.65 -4.19 -9.19
C MET A 21 11.78 -3.51 -7.83
N VAL A 22 11.11 -4.03 -6.80
CA VAL A 22 11.24 -3.53 -5.44
C VAL A 22 12.68 -3.69 -4.95
N ALA A 23 13.29 -4.87 -5.12
CA ALA A 23 14.68 -5.10 -4.73
C ALA A 23 15.67 -4.15 -5.44
N ARG A 24 15.44 -3.86 -6.72
CA ARG A 24 16.25 -2.88 -7.47
C ARG A 24 16.15 -1.48 -6.88
N ALA A 25 14.95 -1.06 -6.45
CA ALA A 25 14.76 0.23 -5.79
C ALA A 25 15.49 0.28 -4.44
N LEU A 26 15.41 -0.79 -3.66
CA LEU A 26 16.04 -0.91 -2.36
C LEU A 26 17.58 -0.95 -2.43
N ALA A 27 18.14 -1.58 -3.47
CA ALA A 27 19.58 -1.67 -3.69
C ALA A 27 20.26 -0.31 -3.94
N GLN A 28 19.48 0.74 -4.18
CA GLN A 28 19.99 2.10 -4.33
C GLN A 28 20.20 2.82 -2.98
N GLU A 29 19.82 2.19 -1.86
CA GLU A 29 19.86 2.76 -0.51
C GLU A 29 19.27 4.19 -0.45
N PRO A 30 18.04 4.40 -0.95
CA PRO A 30 17.48 5.72 -1.13
C PRO A 30 17.11 6.37 0.21
N ARG A 31 17.27 7.69 0.29
CA ARG A 31 16.71 8.47 1.41
C ARG A 31 15.21 8.67 1.30
N VAL A 32 14.68 8.65 0.06
CA VAL A 32 13.25 8.73 -0.25
C VAL A 32 12.92 7.61 -1.23
N LEU A 33 11.95 6.77 -0.87
CA LEU A 33 11.48 5.64 -1.66
C LEU A 33 10.07 5.94 -2.20
N LEU A 34 9.93 5.93 -3.51
CA LEU A 34 8.64 6.11 -4.19
C LEU A 34 8.22 4.78 -4.78
N LEU A 35 7.06 4.27 -4.35
CA LEU A 35 6.52 2.98 -4.76
C LEU A 35 5.11 3.17 -5.32
N ASP A 36 4.92 2.78 -6.56
CA ASP A 36 3.62 2.76 -7.23
C ASP A 36 3.13 1.31 -7.32
N GLU A 37 2.02 1.01 -6.62
CA GLU A 37 1.41 -0.31 -6.51
C GLU A 37 2.43 -1.45 -6.23
N PRO A 38 3.29 -1.33 -5.19
CA PRO A 38 4.42 -2.27 -5.00
C PRO A 38 3.99 -3.69 -4.69
N THR A 39 2.73 -3.90 -4.35
CA THR A 39 2.15 -5.20 -3.98
C THR A 39 1.22 -5.77 -5.05
N ALA A 40 1.10 -5.11 -6.21
CA ALA A 40 0.33 -5.62 -7.33
C ALA A 40 0.88 -6.99 -7.79
N PHE A 41 -0.03 -7.90 -8.15
CA PHE A 41 0.28 -9.27 -8.62
C PHE A 41 1.00 -10.17 -7.59
N LEU A 42 1.21 -9.72 -6.35
CA LEU A 42 1.78 -10.53 -5.28
C LEU A 42 0.69 -11.30 -4.54
N ASP A 43 0.99 -12.53 -4.16
CA ASP A 43 0.19 -13.25 -3.17
C ASP A 43 0.32 -12.59 -1.79
N LEU A 44 -0.53 -13.01 -0.86
CA LEU A 44 -0.61 -12.39 0.46
C LEU A 44 0.72 -12.45 1.23
N ARG A 45 1.48 -13.54 1.10
CA ARG A 45 2.76 -13.72 1.78
C ARG A 45 3.80 -12.72 1.27
N HIS A 46 4.03 -12.69 -0.05
CA HIS A 46 5.00 -11.78 -0.66
C HIS A 46 4.62 -10.31 -0.47
N ARG A 47 3.31 -10.00 -0.49
CA ARG A 47 2.78 -8.67 -0.17
C ARG A 47 3.22 -8.22 1.22
N LEU A 48 3.02 -9.06 2.23
CA LEU A 48 3.44 -8.79 3.61
C LEU A 48 4.96 -8.66 3.74
N GLU A 49 5.74 -9.51 3.05
CA GLU A 49 7.21 -9.44 3.04
C GLU A 49 7.69 -8.07 2.53
N VAL A 50 7.18 -7.60 1.39
CA VAL A 50 7.53 -6.29 0.81
C VAL A 50 7.19 -5.15 1.77
N LEU A 51 5.97 -5.13 2.30
CA LEU A 51 5.52 -4.06 3.18
C LEU A 51 6.28 -4.04 4.51
N THR A 52 6.63 -5.21 5.05
CA THR A 52 7.46 -5.31 6.26
C THR A 52 8.85 -4.73 6.02
N VAL A 53 9.47 -5.00 4.87
CA VAL A 53 10.76 -4.40 4.51
C VAL A 53 10.66 -2.89 4.38
N VAL A 54 9.64 -2.37 3.68
CA VAL A 54 9.42 -0.93 3.53
C VAL A 54 9.21 -0.27 4.90
N ARG A 55 8.43 -0.91 5.79
CA ARG A 55 8.20 -0.41 7.15
C ARG A 55 9.48 -0.37 7.98
N ALA A 56 10.33 -1.39 7.88
CA ALA A 56 11.62 -1.43 8.56
C ALA A 56 12.57 -0.32 8.08
N LEU A 57 12.60 -0.03 6.79
CA LEU A 57 13.36 1.08 6.22
C LEU A 57 12.84 2.45 6.69
N ALA A 58 11.53 2.61 6.74
CA ALA A 58 10.92 3.82 7.28
C ALA A 58 11.29 4.04 8.75
N ALA A 59 11.28 2.99 9.56
CA ALA A 59 11.75 3.04 10.95
C ALA A 59 13.24 3.36 11.08
N ALA A 60 14.04 3.01 10.07
CA ALA A 60 15.48 3.33 10.00
C ALA A 60 15.76 4.74 9.41
N GLY A 61 14.73 5.53 9.08
CA GLY A 61 14.85 6.92 8.64
C GLY A 61 14.69 7.16 7.13
N THR A 62 14.36 6.14 6.34
CA THR A 62 13.97 6.32 4.94
C THR A 62 12.55 6.87 4.87
N SER A 63 12.31 7.93 4.11
CA SER A 63 10.95 8.36 3.80
C SER A 63 10.36 7.50 2.69
N ALA A 64 9.17 6.91 2.91
CA ALA A 64 8.50 6.10 1.88
C ALA A 64 7.16 6.72 1.51
N LEU A 65 6.93 6.92 0.22
CA LEU A 65 5.62 7.24 -0.36
C LEU A 65 5.15 6.04 -1.17
N VAL A 66 4.00 5.50 -0.78
CA VAL A 66 3.40 4.33 -1.42
C VAL A 66 2.06 4.74 -2.02
N VAL A 67 1.89 4.56 -3.34
CA VAL A 67 0.60 4.65 -4.00
C VAL A 67 -0.04 3.26 -3.98
N SER A 68 -1.28 3.16 -3.53
CA SER A 68 -2.02 1.90 -3.49
C SER A 68 -3.52 2.16 -3.48
N HIS A 69 -4.27 1.23 -4.06
CA HIS A 69 -5.73 1.17 -3.95
C HIS A 69 -6.19 0.20 -2.84
N ASP A 70 -5.27 -0.49 -2.17
CA ASP A 70 -5.57 -1.40 -1.06
C ASP A 70 -5.66 -0.63 0.26
N LEU A 71 -6.89 -0.31 0.67
CA LEU A 71 -7.16 0.44 1.90
C LEU A 71 -6.69 -0.30 3.16
N GLY A 72 -6.74 -1.64 3.16
CA GLY A 72 -6.26 -2.46 4.27
C GLY A 72 -4.75 -2.37 4.45
N VAL A 73 -4.00 -2.41 3.34
CA VAL A 73 -2.55 -2.18 3.31
C VAL A 73 -2.24 -0.77 3.79
N ALA A 74 -2.91 0.24 3.24
CA ALA A 74 -2.69 1.63 3.62
C ALA A 74 -2.96 1.87 5.11
N ALA A 75 -4.06 1.33 5.64
CA ALA A 75 -4.41 1.46 7.05
C ALA A 75 -3.38 0.85 7.99
N ARG A 76 -2.78 -0.28 7.60
CA ARG A 76 -1.90 -1.08 8.47
C ARG A 76 -0.43 -0.65 8.42
N PHE A 77 0.05 -0.23 7.26
CA PHE A 77 1.48 -0.02 7.03
C PHE A 77 1.89 1.44 6.92
N CYS A 78 0.94 2.37 6.75
CA CYS A 78 1.25 3.79 6.61
C CYS A 78 0.95 4.58 7.89
N ASP A 79 1.82 5.52 8.24
CA ASP A 79 1.61 6.43 9.37
C ASP A 79 0.62 7.54 9.01
N ARG A 80 0.61 7.93 7.74
CA ARG A 80 -0.27 8.96 7.16
C ARG A 80 -0.78 8.52 5.82
N LEU A 81 -2.02 8.91 5.53
CA LEU A 81 -2.66 8.73 4.23
C LEU A 81 -2.92 10.09 3.58
N VAL A 82 -2.89 10.08 2.25
CA VAL A 82 -3.43 11.14 1.40
C VAL A 82 -4.50 10.50 0.52
N LEU A 83 -5.75 10.84 0.74
CA LEU A 83 -6.88 10.34 -0.03
C LEU A 83 -7.12 11.27 -1.23
N LEU A 84 -7.12 10.68 -2.41
CA LEU A 84 -7.39 11.37 -3.66
C LEU A 84 -8.78 11.00 -4.19
N GLY A 85 -9.47 11.99 -4.76
CA GLY A 85 -10.72 11.81 -5.50
C GLY A 85 -10.90 12.93 -6.48
N ASP A 86 -11.38 12.66 -7.67
CA ASP A 86 -11.62 13.62 -8.76
C ASP A 86 -10.41 14.53 -9.05
N GLY A 87 -9.20 13.95 -9.04
CA GLY A 87 -7.95 14.67 -9.33
C GLY A 87 -7.50 15.65 -8.24
N ARG A 88 -8.03 15.58 -7.03
CA ARG A 88 -7.69 16.47 -5.91
C ARG A 88 -7.50 15.70 -4.61
N VAL A 89 -6.84 16.33 -3.65
CA VAL A 89 -6.71 15.81 -2.29
C VAL A 89 -8.02 16.06 -1.54
N LEU A 90 -8.67 14.99 -1.08
CA LEU A 90 -9.88 15.06 -0.25
C LEU A 90 -9.55 15.12 1.23
N ALA A 91 -8.54 14.37 1.66
CA ALA A 91 -8.09 14.34 3.05
C ALA A 91 -6.63 13.95 3.16
N SER A 92 -5.98 14.33 4.28
CA SER A 92 -4.64 13.88 4.63
C SER A 92 -4.51 13.79 6.15
N GLY A 93 -4.02 12.66 6.67
CA GLY A 93 -3.88 12.45 8.10
C GLY A 93 -3.58 11.00 8.46
N PRO A 94 -3.65 10.66 9.74
CA PRO A 94 -3.58 9.26 10.20
C PRO A 94 -4.71 8.43 9.56
N PRO A 95 -4.52 7.10 9.39
CA PRO A 95 -5.53 6.25 8.74
C PRO A 95 -6.95 6.39 9.30
N ARG A 96 -7.10 6.49 10.62
CA ARG A 96 -8.41 6.64 11.29
C ARG A 96 -9.17 7.91 10.91
N ASP A 97 -8.46 8.97 10.58
CA ASP A 97 -9.04 10.28 10.26
C ASP A 97 -9.37 10.39 8.77
N VAL A 98 -8.72 9.58 7.94
CA VAL A 98 -8.87 9.60 6.48
C VAL A 98 -9.82 8.50 5.99
N LEU A 99 -9.81 7.33 6.62
CA LEU A 99 -10.68 6.21 6.25
C LEU A 99 -12.03 6.35 6.97
N THR A 100 -12.85 7.30 6.54
CA THR A 100 -14.22 7.50 7.06
C THR A 100 -15.26 7.19 5.98
N PRO A 101 -16.49 6.78 6.33
CA PRO A 101 -17.52 6.47 5.35
C PRO A 101 -17.77 7.62 4.36
N ASP A 102 -17.83 8.86 4.85
CA ASP A 102 -18.11 10.02 4.00
C ASP A 102 -16.97 10.30 3.01
N LEU A 103 -15.71 10.22 3.46
CA LEU A 103 -14.55 10.40 2.59
C LEU A 103 -14.40 9.28 1.59
N LEU A 104 -14.67 8.03 1.98
CA LEU A 104 -14.63 6.88 1.07
C LEU A 104 -15.77 6.92 0.05
N ARG A 105 -16.97 7.38 0.45
CA ARG A 105 -18.05 7.66 -0.49
C ARG A 105 -17.65 8.74 -1.50
N ALA A 106 -17.06 9.83 -1.03
CA ALA A 106 -16.63 10.91 -1.91
C ALA A 106 -15.50 10.51 -2.87
N ALA A 107 -14.57 9.65 -2.41
CA ALA A 107 -13.43 9.22 -3.21
C ALA A 107 -13.77 8.12 -4.22
N PHE A 108 -14.62 7.16 -3.84
CA PHE A 108 -14.83 5.92 -4.59
C PHE A 108 -16.28 5.68 -5.01
N GLY A 109 -17.25 6.52 -4.57
CA GLY A 109 -18.66 6.32 -4.86
C GLY A 109 -19.22 5.03 -4.22
N ILE A 110 -18.77 4.65 -3.04
CA ILE A 110 -19.18 3.41 -2.37
C ILE A 110 -19.67 3.67 -0.94
N GLU A 111 -20.60 2.82 -0.50
CA GLU A 111 -20.99 2.69 0.89
C GLU A 111 -20.08 1.66 1.57
N VAL A 112 -19.59 2.01 2.76
CA VAL A 112 -18.70 1.14 3.53
C VAL A 112 -19.19 0.98 4.96
N GLU A 113 -18.85 -0.15 5.56
CA GLU A 113 -18.87 -0.36 7.00
C GLU A 113 -17.44 -0.28 7.52
N LEU A 114 -17.23 0.46 8.60
CA LEU A 114 -15.95 0.52 9.29
C LEU A 114 -15.96 -0.36 10.52
N GLY A 115 -14.98 -1.23 10.61
CA GLY A 115 -14.61 -1.96 11.81
C GLY A 115 -13.21 -1.57 12.27
N PHE A 116 -12.77 -2.23 13.33
CA PHE A 116 -11.40 -2.09 13.83
C PHE A 116 -10.85 -3.48 14.16
N ALA A 117 -9.61 -3.73 13.76
CA ALA A 117 -8.88 -4.90 14.20
C ALA A 117 -8.54 -4.77 15.70
N THR A 118 -8.13 -5.85 16.33
CA THR A 118 -7.80 -5.89 17.77
C THR A 118 -6.71 -4.90 18.20
N ASP A 119 -5.86 -4.50 17.27
CA ASP A 119 -4.78 -3.50 17.41
C ASP A 119 -5.25 -2.06 17.07
N GLY A 120 -6.54 -1.87 16.81
CA GLY A 120 -7.15 -0.56 16.51
C GLY A 120 -6.94 -0.07 15.09
N VAL A 121 -6.41 -0.89 14.19
CA VAL A 121 -6.29 -0.55 12.76
C VAL A 121 -7.67 -0.56 12.11
N PRO A 122 -8.05 0.50 11.34
CA PRO A 122 -9.31 0.53 10.62
C PRO A 122 -9.43 -0.61 9.60
N VAL A 123 -10.60 -1.22 9.55
CA VAL A 123 -10.97 -2.24 8.56
C VAL A 123 -12.15 -1.72 7.76
N VAL A 124 -11.95 -1.58 6.46
CA VAL A 124 -12.97 -1.07 5.53
C VAL A 124 -13.65 -2.26 4.85
N VAL A 125 -14.96 -2.37 5.00
CA VAL A 125 -15.78 -3.40 4.35
C VAL A 125 -16.72 -2.73 3.35
N PRO A 126 -16.49 -2.84 2.03
CA PRO A 126 -17.41 -2.31 1.03
C PRO A 126 -18.77 -3.02 1.12
N ARG A 127 -19.88 -2.24 1.01
CA ARG A 127 -21.26 -2.74 1.10
C ARG A 127 -22.03 -2.62 -0.19
N ALA A 128 -21.97 -1.45 -0.83
CA ALA A 128 -22.72 -1.15 -2.05
C ALA A 128 -22.08 0.02 -2.81
N LEU A 129 -22.53 0.26 -4.01
CA LEU A 129 -22.30 1.54 -4.70
C LEU A 129 -23.14 2.61 -4.03
N ALA A 130 -22.59 3.81 -3.89
CA ALA A 130 -23.35 4.96 -3.41
C ALA A 130 -24.39 5.39 -4.48
N PRO A 131 -25.57 5.85 -4.08
CA PRO A 131 -26.60 6.30 -5.02
C PRO A 131 -26.20 7.59 -5.76
#